data_eb54507aeea000f6a6723e733c38fde4
#
_entry.id   eb54507aeea000f6a6723e733c38fde4
#
_cell.length_a   1.000
_cell.length_b   1.000
_cell.length_c   1.000
_cell.angle_alpha   90.00
_cell.angle_beta   90.00
_cell.angle_gamma   90.00
#
_symmetry.space_group_name_H-M   'P 1'
#
loop_
_entity.id
_entity.type
_entity.pdbx_description
1 polymer ?
#
loop_
_entity_poly.entity_id
_entity_poly.type
_entity_poly.pdbx_seq_one_letter_code
_entity_poly.pdbx_strand_id
1 'polypeptide(L)'
;MIVNYFSELAHAPVRAVIINCNTRWVTTLALMSALRHAGVPILLIDCESTDGSWDWFIKLSQKHEFDLIKAPLRPHGVTLNKLFRNIPASQVLLIDSDLEILSPAICAATIHAAVADQTYGAGFLHAGELILGGRRGEHLPASANGFYMERMWIPFTCLNVAPVRAALAAGLTFMHSRDYLEFAGSLLVSKALYARHRLPIIKNLELKWLQRFRQQAAIPGNAHGQVSSPAFREYDTGARLHEYFQHSKKLKFADFGMDVCASSVKHYHGITRATLFPSRDNATPPDLILNEVMRRLNDEYGIS
;
A
#
# COMPACT_ATOMS: atom_id res chain seq x y z
N MET A 1 -2.45 -17.89 16.80
CA MET A 1 -1.54 -17.78 17.99
C MET A 1 -1.15 -16.32 18.20
N ILE A 2 -1.03 -15.85 19.45
CA ILE A 2 -0.50 -14.51 19.73
C ILE A 2 1.01 -14.62 19.83
N VAL A 3 1.74 -13.79 19.08
CA VAL A 3 3.20 -13.74 19.06
C VAL A 3 3.70 -12.31 19.33
N ASN A 4 4.84 -12.18 19.97
CA ASN A 4 5.43 -10.87 20.28
C ASN A 4 6.44 -10.43 19.21
N TYR A 5 7.05 -11.39 18.54
CA TYR A 5 8.10 -11.16 17.55
C TYR A 5 7.90 -12.02 16.31
N PHE A 6 8.33 -11.53 15.16
CA PHE A 6 8.31 -12.31 13.91
C PHE A 6 9.12 -13.62 14.00
N SER A 7 10.14 -13.66 14.86
CA SER A 7 10.96 -14.86 15.07
C SER A 7 10.24 -16.01 15.76
N GLU A 8 9.08 -15.75 16.38
CA GLU A 8 8.23 -16.78 17.00
C GLU A 8 7.30 -17.47 15.99
N LEU A 9 7.17 -16.89 14.79
CA LEU A 9 6.38 -17.48 13.72
C LEU A 9 7.09 -18.69 13.14
N ALA A 10 6.35 -19.77 12.92
CA ALA A 10 6.84 -20.89 12.14
C ALA A 10 7.15 -20.45 10.71
N HIS A 11 8.23 -21.02 10.12
CA HIS A 11 8.51 -20.79 8.70
C HIS A 11 7.36 -21.34 7.84
N ALA A 12 6.95 -20.58 6.82
CA ALA A 12 5.97 -21.01 5.83
C ALA A 12 6.47 -20.67 4.42
N PRO A 13 6.21 -21.50 3.40
CA PRO A 13 6.51 -21.13 2.01
C PRO A 13 5.82 -19.82 1.61
N VAL A 14 4.56 -19.69 1.96
CA VAL A 14 3.74 -18.50 1.75
C VAL A 14 3.04 -18.12 3.04
N ARG A 15 2.92 -16.85 3.34
CA ARG A 15 2.11 -16.33 4.44
C ARG A 15 1.28 -15.16 3.96
N ALA A 16 -0.04 -15.21 4.20
CA ALA A 16 -0.90 -14.06 4.01
C ALA A 16 -0.73 -13.10 5.18
N VAL A 17 -0.71 -11.79 4.90
CA VAL A 17 -0.51 -10.76 5.91
C VAL A 17 -1.55 -9.67 5.75
N ILE A 18 -2.24 -9.35 6.86
CA ILE A 18 -3.19 -8.25 6.98
C ILE A 18 -2.65 -7.26 8.01
N ILE A 19 -2.69 -5.96 7.71
CA ILE A 19 -2.22 -4.90 8.63
C ILE A 19 -3.42 -4.05 9.02
N ASN A 20 -3.81 -4.11 10.30
CA ASN A 20 -4.94 -3.38 10.87
C ASN A 20 -4.49 -2.11 11.60
N CYS A 21 -5.31 -1.06 11.48
CA CYS A 21 -5.25 0.11 12.35
C CYS A 21 -6.63 0.77 12.45
N ASN A 22 -7.28 0.62 13.61
CA ASN A 22 -8.60 1.22 13.90
C ASN A 22 -9.70 0.90 12.87
N THR A 23 -9.69 -0.30 12.30
CA THR A 23 -10.65 -0.74 11.28
C THR A 23 -11.25 -2.11 11.61
N ARG A 24 -11.59 -2.33 12.90
CA ARG A 24 -12.02 -3.62 13.45
C ARG A 24 -12.93 -4.43 12.52
N TRP A 25 -14.07 -3.86 12.12
CA TRP A 25 -15.08 -4.63 11.39
C TRP A 25 -14.70 -4.94 9.95
N VAL A 26 -14.14 -3.97 9.23
CA VAL A 26 -13.71 -4.22 7.86
C VAL A 26 -12.50 -5.16 7.81
N THR A 27 -11.58 -5.04 8.78
CA THR A 27 -10.48 -5.99 8.94
C THR A 27 -10.97 -7.39 9.32
N THR A 28 -12.05 -7.48 10.10
CA THR A 28 -12.70 -8.78 10.37
C THR A 28 -13.19 -9.41 9.07
N LEU A 29 -13.83 -8.65 8.18
CA LEU A 29 -14.27 -9.15 6.88
C LEU A 29 -13.08 -9.59 6.00
N ALA A 30 -12.01 -8.79 5.94
CA ALA A 30 -10.78 -9.14 5.25
C ALA A 30 -10.19 -10.46 5.78
N LEU A 31 -10.07 -10.58 7.11
CA LEU A 31 -9.56 -11.77 7.78
C LEU A 31 -10.43 -13.01 7.50
N MET A 32 -11.75 -12.89 7.63
CA MET A 32 -12.65 -14.02 7.41
C MET A 32 -12.66 -14.49 5.95
N SER A 33 -12.59 -13.56 5.00
CA SER A 33 -12.45 -13.90 3.59
C SER A 33 -11.09 -14.55 3.29
N ALA A 34 -10.01 -14.07 3.92
CA ALA A 34 -8.69 -14.68 3.80
C ALA A 34 -8.64 -16.08 4.41
N LEU A 35 -9.23 -16.31 5.58
CA LEU A 35 -9.36 -17.64 6.21
C LEU A 35 -10.11 -18.62 5.31
N ARG A 36 -11.15 -18.15 4.61
CA ARG A 36 -11.94 -18.97 3.68
C ARG A 36 -11.19 -19.28 2.38
N HIS A 37 -10.41 -18.34 1.85
CA HIS A 37 -9.95 -18.38 0.45
C HIS A 37 -8.43 -18.42 0.25
N ALA A 38 -7.61 -17.97 1.20
CA ALA A 38 -6.17 -17.85 0.95
C ALA A 38 -5.44 -19.20 0.96
N GLY A 39 -5.90 -20.19 1.75
CA GLY A 39 -5.30 -21.51 1.82
C GLY A 39 -3.86 -21.57 2.36
N VAL A 40 -3.42 -20.51 3.02
CA VAL A 40 -2.07 -20.36 3.60
C VAL A 40 -2.15 -19.78 5.00
N PRO A 41 -1.14 -19.97 5.87
CA PRO A 41 -1.11 -19.36 7.20
C PRO A 41 -1.26 -17.85 7.13
N ILE A 42 -2.07 -17.29 8.03
CA ILE A 42 -2.39 -15.86 8.07
C ILE A 42 -1.71 -15.22 9.27
N LEU A 43 -1.13 -14.05 9.06
CA LEU A 43 -0.65 -13.15 10.09
C LEU A 43 -1.46 -11.85 10.06
N LEU A 44 -2.11 -11.53 11.16
CA LEU A 44 -2.74 -10.23 11.39
C LEU A 44 -1.81 -9.37 12.26
N ILE A 45 -1.47 -8.19 11.77
CA ILE A 45 -0.66 -7.19 12.48
C ILE A 45 -1.57 -6.06 12.94
N ASP A 46 -1.77 -5.91 14.25
CA ASP A 46 -2.51 -4.78 14.81
C ASP A 46 -1.56 -3.65 15.17
N CYS A 47 -1.74 -2.49 14.54
CA CYS A 47 -0.91 -1.31 14.73
C CYS A 47 -1.47 -0.39 15.82
N GLU A 48 -1.41 -0.86 17.10
CA GLU A 48 -1.85 -0.09 18.28
C GLU A 48 -3.25 0.51 18.12
N SER A 49 -4.20 -0.30 17.62
CA SER A 49 -5.58 0.13 17.49
C SER A 49 -6.22 0.50 18.82
N THR A 50 -7.07 1.52 18.82
CA THR A 50 -7.78 2.04 19.99
C THR A 50 -9.29 1.81 19.92
N ASP A 51 -9.79 1.21 18.83
CA ASP A 51 -11.22 0.92 18.58
C ASP A 51 -11.69 -0.43 19.14
N GLY A 52 -10.86 -1.10 19.98
CA GLY A 52 -11.12 -2.43 20.51
C GLY A 52 -10.77 -3.58 19.56
N SER A 53 -10.09 -3.29 18.44
CA SER A 53 -9.62 -4.31 17.47
C SER A 53 -8.78 -5.38 18.12
N TRP A 54 -7.81 -5.02 18.96
CA TRP A 54 -6.89 -5.96 19.59
C TRP A 54 -7.62 -7.04 20.40
N ASP A 55 -8.49 -6.64 21.32
CA ASP A 55 -9.24 -7.57 22.17
C ASP A 55 -10.21 -8.41 21.34
N TRP A 56 -10.78 -7.83 20.29
CA TRP A 56 -11.63 -8.54 19.35
C TRP A 56 -10.87 -9.64 18.61
N PHE A 57 -9.70 -9.34 18.06
CA PHE A 57 -8.90 -10.34 17.33
C PHE A 57 -8.32 -11.41 18.24
N ILE A 58 -8.04 -11.11 19.51
CA ILE A 58 -7.72 -12.15 20.51
C ILE A 58 -8.89 -13.15 20.64
N LYS A 59 -10.13 -12.66 20.79
CA LYS A 59 -11.31 -13.53 20.88
C LYS A 59 -11.53 -14.34 19.59
N LEU A 60 -11.31 -13.72 18.44
CA LEU A 60 -11.40 -14.40 17.15
C LEU A 60 -10.33 -15.49 17.00
N SER A 61 -9.09 -15.26 17.47
CA SER A 61 -7.99 -16.24 17.38
C SER A 61 -8.21 -17.48 18.24
N GLN A 62 -9.17 -17.46 19.17
CA GLN A 62 -9.60 -18.65 19.93
C GLN A 62 -10.51 -19.56 19.12
N LYS A 63 -11.15 -19.03 18.07
CA LYS A 63 -12.11 -19.76 17.22
C LYS A 63 -11.57 -20.05 15.81
N HIS A 64 -10.58 -19.30 15.36
CA HIS A 64 -10.02 -19.37 14.02
C HIS A 64 -8.51 -19.41 14.08
N GLU A 65 -7.90 -20.16 13.19
CA GLU A 65 -6.45 -20.35 13.16
C GLU A 65 -5.76 -19.22 12.37
N PHE A 66 -5.17 -18.28 13.07
CA PHE A 66 -4.27 -17.25 12.53
C PHE A 66 -3.30 -16.77 13.60
N ASP A 67 -2.19 -16.18 13.15
CA ASP A 67 -1.22 -15.54 14.02
C ASP A 67 -1.57 -14.06 14.20
N LEU A 68 -1.37 -13.54 15.40
CA LEU A 68 -1.68 -12.15 15.78
C LEU A 68 -0.45 -11.53 16.43
N ILE A 69 -0.01 -10.38 15.92
CA ILE A 69 1.11 -9.60 16.47
C ILE A 69 0.69 -8.15 16.69
N LYS A 70 1.12 -7.57 17.80
CA LYS A 70 0.97 -6.13 18.06
C LYS A 70 2.19 -5.38 17.58
N ALA A 71 1.98 -4.31 16.83
CA ALA A 71 3.06 -3.45 16.32
C ALA A 71 2.76 -1.98 16.63
N PRO A 72 3.78 -1.13 16.82
CA PRO A 72 3.55 0.30 16.98
C PRO A 72 2.98 0.90 15.72
N LEU A 73 2.08 1.88 15.89
CA LEU A 73 1.52 2.65 14.77
C LEU A 73 2.64 3.41 14.04
N ARG A 74 2.82 3.10 12.76
CA ARG A 74 3.80 3.71 11.88
C ARG A 74 3.17 3.91 10.49
N PRO A 75 3.73 4.79 9.65
CA PRO A 75 3.34 4.83 8.23
C PRO A 75 3.38 3.44 7.61
N HIS A 76 2.39 3.10 6.78
CA HIS A 76 2.20 1.76 6.21
C HIS A 76 3.50 1.20 5.59
N GLY A 77 4.20 2.00 4.78
CA GLY A 77 5.47 1.56 4.18
C GLY A 77 6.57 1.22 5.20
N VAL A 78 6.57 1.84 6.40
CA VAL A 78 7.51 1.49 7.48
C VAL A 78 7.16 0.12 8.06
N THR A 79 5.88 -0.15 8.27
CA THR A 79 5.40 -1.46 8.74
C THR A 79 5.73 -2.55 7.73
N LEU A 80 5.52 -2.30 6.43
CA LEU A 80 5.92 -3.22 5.36
C LEU A 80 7.44 -3.46 5.33
N ASN A 81 8.25 -2.41 5.47
CA ASN A 81 9.71 -2.58 5.56
C ASN A 81 10.12 -3.50 6.73
N LYS A 82 9.51 -3.34 7.91
CA LYS A 82 9.77 -4.18 9.07
C LYS A 82 9.30 -5.62 8.83
N LEU A 83 8.12 -5.78 8.25
CA LEU A 83 7.57 -7.08 7.88
C LEU A 83 8.55 -7.86 7.00
N PHE A 84 8.92 -7.32 5.83
CA PHE A 84 9.76 -8.03 4.86
C PHE A 84 11.18 -8.30 5.35
N ARG A 85 11.73 -7.49 6.26
CA ARG A 85 13.03 -7.77 6.88
C ARG A 85 13.01 -8.97 7.82
N ASN A 86 11.87 -9.27 8.45
CA ASN A 86 11.82 -10.18 9.59
C ASN A 86 10.91 -11.41 9.38
N ILE A 87 10.00 -11.38 8.40
CA ILE A 87 9.03 -12.46 8.20
C ILE A 87 9.73 -13.78 7.84
N PRO A 88 9.45 -14.91 8.53
CA PRO A 88 9.98 -16.23 8.18
C PRO A 88 9.09 -16.89 7.11
N ALA A 89 9.10 -16.33 5.91
CA ALA A 89 8.39 -16.85 4.76
C ALA A 89 9.19 -16.61 3.49
N SER A 90 8.96 -17.43 2.46
CA SER A 90 9.56 -17.22 1.12
C SER A 90 8.75 -16.21 0.31
N GLN A 91 7.43 -16.19 0.51
CA GLN A 91 6.50 -15.28 -0.13
C GLN A 91 5.53 -14.67 0.89
N VAL A 92 5.08 -13.47 0.62
CA VAL A 92 4.05 -12.77 1.39
C VAL A 92 2.91 -12.38 0.45
N LEU A 93 1.71 -12.89 0.73
CA LEU A 93 0.47 -12.40 0.13
C LEU A 93 -0.05 -11.26 1.01
N LEU A 94 0.14 -10.02 0.55
CA LEU A 94 -0.42 -8.84 1.20
C LEU A 94 -1.91 -8.74 0.91
N ILE A 95 -2.70 -8.46 1.93
CA ILE A 95 -4.14 -8.23 1.88
C ILE A 95 -4.41 -7.00 2.74
N ASP A 96 -4.95 -5.92 2.15
CA ASP A 96 -5.30 -4.75 2.94
C ASP A 96 -6.45 -5.04 3.93
N SER A 97 -6.46 -4.29 5.00
CA SER A 97 -7.48 -4.41 6.06
C SER A 97 -8.89 -4.11 5.59
N ASP A 98 -9.06 -3.47 4.45
CA ASP A 98 -10.34 -3.09 3.85
C ASP A 98 -10.60 -3.80 2.50
N LEU A 99 -10.06 -5.02 2.35
CA LEU A 99 -10.24 -5.83 1.15
C LEU A 99 -10.92 -7.17 1.48
N GLU A 100 -11.98 -7.49 0.78
CA GLU A 100 -12.66 -8.80 0.81
C GLU A 100 -12.24 -9.63 -0.40
N ILE A 101 -11.79 -10.86 -0.18
CA ILE A 101 -11.52 -11.83 -1.24
C ILE A 101 -12.84 -12.50 -1.61
N LEU A 102 -13.21 -12.45 -2.89
CA LEU A 102 -14.45 -13.02 -3.41
C LEU A 102 -14.25 -14.40 -4.06
N SER A 103 -13.02 -14.73 -4.45
CA SER A 103 -12.71 -15.97 -5.16
C SER A 103 -11.44 -16.63 -4.63
N PRO A 104 -11.47 -17.94 -4.28
CA PRO A 104 -10.25 -18.67 -3.89
C PRO A 104 -9.27 -18.80 -5.05
N ALA A 105 -9.74 -18.80 -6.29
CA ALA A 105 -8.89 -18.95 -7.47
C ALA A 105 -7.85 -17.85 -7.60
N ILE A 106 -8.17 -16.61 -7.20
CA ILE A 106 -7.22 -15.50 -7.31
C ILE A 106 -6.05 -15.65 -6.36
N CYS A 107 -6.27 -16.15 -5.13
CA CYS A 107 -5.18 -16.37 -4.19
C CYS A 107 -4.19 -17.41 -4.73
N ALA A 108 -4.70 -18.57 -5.16
CA ALA A 108 -3.87 -19.64 -5.71
C ALA A 108 -3.13 -19.19 -6.96
N ALA A 109 -3.81 -18.49 -7.89
CA ALA A 109 -3.21 -17.96 -9.12
C ALA A 109 -2.08 -16.95 -8.81
N THR A 110 -2.32 -16.02 -7.87
CA THR A 110 -1.35 -14.99 -7.49
C THR A 110 -0.12 -15.60 -6.83
N ILE A 111 -0.31 -16.55 -5.91
CA ILE A 111 0.80 -17.27 -5.26
C ILE A 111 1.61 -18.05 -6.30
N HIS A 112 0.94 -18.78 -7.19
CA HIS A 112 1.60 -19.58 -8.23
C HIS A 112 2.36 -18.70 -9.22
N ALA A 113 1.77 -17.61 -9.69
CA ALA A 113 2.41 -16.71 -10.64
C ALA A 113 3.65 -16.00 -10.06
N ALA A 114 3.65 -15.74 -8.74
CA ALA A 114 4.79 -15.11 -8.08
C ALA A 114 6.06 -15.97 -8.03
N VAL A 115 5.97 -17.32 -8.18
CA VAL A 115 7.14 -18.22 -8.23
C VAL A 115 7.73 -18.41 -9.64
N ALA A 116 7.11 -17.82 -10.67
CA ALA A 116 7.64 -17.90 -12.01
C ALA A 116 9.06 -17.32 -12.09
N ASP A 117 9.87 -17.84 -13.01
CA ASP A 117 11.25 -17.41 -13.17
C ASP A 117 11.36 -15.91 -13.46
N GLN A 118 12.37 -15.28 -12.86
CA GLN A 118 12.61 -13.84 -12.95
C GLN A 118 11.44 -12.96 -12.50
N THR A 119 10.57 -13.48 -11.63
CA THR A 119 9.43 -12.73 -11.08
C THR A 119 9.71 -12.29 -9.64
N TYR A 120 9.44 -11.03 -9.32
CA TYR A 120 9.53 -10.55 -7.94
C TYR A 120 8.18 -10.55 -7.22
N GLY A 121 7.07 -10.71 -7.94
CA GLY A 121 5.73 -10.75 -7.38
C GLY A 121 4.65 -10.87 -8.43
N ALA A 122 3.42 -11.03 -7.96
CA ALA A 122 2.21 -11.15 -8.77
C ALA A 122 1.02 -10.45 -8.09
N GLY A 123 0.02 -10.06 -8.88
CA GLY A 123 -1.20 -9.41 -8.40
C GLY A 123 -1.74 -8.44 -9.44
N PHE A 124 -1.99 -7.21 -9.06
CA PHE A 124 -2.53 -6.18 -9.94
C PHE A 124 -1.60 -4.98 -10.00
N LEU A 125 -1.54 -4.31 -11.17
CA LEU A 125 -0.79 -3.08 -11.37
C LEU A 125 -1.74 -1.89 -11.46
N HIS A 126 -1.37 -0.81 -10.81
CA HIS A 126 -1.85 0.52 -11.13
C HIS A 126 -0.92 1.15 -12.16
N ALA A 127 -1.45 1.48 -13.33
CA ALA A 127 -0.74 2.27 -14.31
C ALA A 127 -0.38 3.66 -13.74
N GLY A 128 0.66 4.26 -14.27
CA GLY A 128 0.97 5.66 -14.00
C GLY A 128 -0.16 6.59 -14.47
N GLU A 129 -0.42 7.63 -13.71
CA GLU A 129 -1.49 8.59 -14.05
C GLU A 129 -1.08 10.03 -13.77
N LEU A 130 -1.60 10.97 -14.58
CA LEU A 130 -1.38 12.39 -14.42
C LEU A 130 -2.25 12.94 -13.28
N ILE A 131 -1.62 13.64 -12.32
CA ILE A 131 -2.30 14.35 -11.24
C ILE A 131 -2.48 15.80 -11.67
N LEU A 132 -3.72 16.24 -11.82
CA LEU A 132 -4.05 17.63 -12.12
C LEU A 132 -4.37 18.41 -10.84
N GLY A 133 -3.76 19.59 -10.68
CA GLY A 133 -4.08 20.54 -9.62
C GLY A 133 -3.57 20.21 -8.21
N GLY A 134 -2.72 19.20 -8.05
CA GLY A 134 -2.24 18.76 -6.74
C GLY A 134 -3.32 18.07 -5.90
N ARG A 135 -2.94 17.40 -4.81
CA ARG A 135 -3.91 16.85 -3.84
C ARG A 135 -4.38 17.93 -2.87
N ARG A 136 -5.69 17.99 -2.58
CA ARG A 136 -6.25 18.82 -1.50
C ARG A 136 -5.52 18.51 -0.19
N GLY A 137 -5.12 19.55 0.54
CA GLY A 137 -4.42 19.42 1.82
C GLY A 137 -2.90 19.24 1.73
N GLU A 138 -2.32 19.20 0.54
CA GLU A 138 -0.88 19.28 0.36
C GLU A 138 -0.46 20.72 0.12
N HIS A 139 0.68 21.12 0.71
CA HIS A 139 1.24 22.47 0.58
C HIS A 139 1.85 22.75 -0.81
N LEU A 140 1.31 22.10 -1.84
CA LEU A 140 1.66 22.37 -3.23
C LEU A 140 0.71 23.41 -3.79
N PRO A 141 1.17 24.37 -4.60
CA PRO A 141 0.27 25.27 -5.31
C PRO A 141 -0.75 24.48 -6.12
N ALA A 142 -1.99 25.00 -6.22
CA ALA A 142 -3.05 24.39 -7.01
C ALA A 142 -2.68 24.15 -8.49
N SER A 143 -1.65 24.85 -8.97
CA SER A 143 -1.09 24.70 -10.32
C SER A 143 0.01 23.63 -10.42
N ALA A 144 0.38 22.95 -9.34
CA ALA A 144 1.39 21.92 -9.39
C ALA A 144 0.80 20.62 -9.92
N ASN A 145 1.29 20.17 -11.06
CA ASN A 145 0.94 18.90 -11.66
C ASN A 145 1.98 17.86 -11.26
N GLY A 146 1.54 16.64 -11.03
CA GLY A 146 2.38 15.50 -10.75
C GLY A 146 2.05 14.32 -11.65
N PHE A 147 2.92 13.32 -11.61
CA PHE A 147 2.68 12.05 -12.25
C PHE A 147 2.83 10.93 -11.24
N TYR A 148 1.75 10.15 -11.02
CA TYR A 148 1.83 8.91 -10.26
C TYR A 148 2.59 7.87 -11.07
N MET A 149 3.67 7.34 -10.46
CA MET A 149 4.42 6.26 -11.08
C MET A 149 3.62 4.95 -11.02
N GLU A 150 3.82 4.11 -12.03
CA GLU A 150 3.28 2.75 -12.03
C GLU A 150 3.71 2.01 -10.77
N ARG A 151 2.82 1.21 -10.21
CA ARG A 151 3.04 0.47 -8.97
C ARG A 151 2.24 -0.82 -8.90
N MET A 152 2.75 -1.76 -8.15
CA MET A 152 1.95 -2.88 -7.69
C MET A 152 0.81 -2.37 -6.79
N TRP A 153 -0.36 -2.95 -6.94
CA TRP A 153 -1.52 -2.64 -6.12
C TRP A 153 -1.41 -3.37 -4.77
N ILE A 154 -0.83 -2.68 -3.79
CA ILE A 154 -0.52 -3.23 -2.47
C ILE A 154 -1.72 -3.89 -1.78
N PRO A 155 -2.98 -3.42 -1.93
CA PRO A 155 -4.13 -4.07 -1.31
C PRO A 155 -4.28 -5.57 -1.59
N PHE A 156 -3.80 -6.04 -2.75
CA PHE A 156 -3.76 -7.48 -3.02
C PHE A 156 -2.55 -7.80 -3.92
N THR A 157 -1.49 -8.28 -3.32
CA THR A 157 -0.26 -8.62 -4.06
C THR A 157 0.56 -9.69 -3.34
N CYS A 158 1.11 -10.64 -4.07
CA CYS A 158 2.06 -11.62 -3.56
C CYS A 158 3.48 -11.21 -3.95
N LEU A 159 4.38 -11.08 -2.99
CA LEU A 159 5.76 -10.67 -3.21
C LEU A 159 6.74 -11.72 -2.72
N ASN A 160 7.80 -11.98 -3.50
CA ASN A 160 8.92 -12.80 -3.09
C ASN A 160 9.77 -12.06 -2.06
N VAL A 161 9.99 -12.67 -0.90
CA VAL A 161 10.67 -12.03 0.23
C VAL A 161 12.15 -11.76 -0.08
N ALA A 162 12.84 -12.67 -0.75
CA ALA A 162 14.28 -12.55 -1.00
C ALA A 162 14.64 -11.29 -1.82
N PRO A 163 14.05 -11.02 -3.01
CA PRO A 163 14.35 -9.80 -3.76
C PRO A 163 13.92 -8.53 -3.02
N VAL A 164 12.77 -8.54 -2.32
CA VAL A 164 12.34 -7.39 -1.52
C VAL A 164 13.32 -7.12 -0.38
N ARG A 165 13.76 -8.14 0.34
CA ARG A 165 14.73 -8.01 1.42
C ARG A 165 16.07 -7.46 0.93
N ALA A 166 16.53 -7.92 -0.24
CA ALA A 166 17.75 -7.41 -0.87
C ALA A 166 17.60 -5.93 -1.26
N ALA A 167 16.46 -5.52 -1.80
CA ALA A 167 16.19 -4.13 -2.13
C ALA A 167 16.14 -3.23 -0.88
N LEU A 168 15.51 -3.70 0.21
CA LEU A 168 15.49 -2.99 1.49
C LEU A 168 16.88 -2.87 2.11
N ALA A 169 17.75 -3.88 1.96
CA ALA A 169 19.14 -3.83 2.39
C ALA A 169 19.97 -2.83 1.56
N ALA A 170 19.62 -2.64 0.28
CA ALA A 170 20.21 -1.63 -0.60
C ALA A 170 19.66 -0.20 -0.35
N GLY A 171 18.84 0.01 0.69
CA GLY A 171 18.33 1.32 1.09
C GLY A 171 17.01 1.71 0.41
N LEU A 172 16.42 0.86 -0.42
CA LEU A 172 15.09 1.10 -0.96
C LEU A 172 14.00 0.91 0.12
N THR A 173 12.79 1.36 -0.16
CA THR A 173 11.71 1.36 0.84
C THR A 173 10.33 1.28 0.20
N PHE A 174 9.36 0.72 0.92
CA PHE A 174 7.94 0.83 0.56
C PHE A 174 7.34 2.22 0.79
N MET A 175 8.08 3.11 1.45
CA MET A 175 7.55 4.42 1.82
C MET A 175 7.19 5.26 0.60
N HIS A 176 6.06 5.94 0.71
CA HIS A 176 5.69 7.01 -0.20
C HIS A 176 6.80 8.06 -0.28
N SER A 177 7.09 8.52 -1.50
CA SER A 177 8.09 9.56 -1.74
C SER A 177 7.75 10.36 -3.00
N ARG A 178 8.35 11.55 -3.14
CA ARG A 178 8.26 12.40 -4.32
C ARG A 178 9.63 12.77 -4.82
N ASP A 179 9.80 12.66 -6.13
CA ASP A 179 10.90 13.29 -6.85
C ASP A 179 10.35 14.51 -7.58
N TYR A 180 10.78 15.67 -7.18
CA TYR A 180 10.46 16.88 -7.94
C TYR A 180 11.28 16.86 -9.22
N LEU A 181 10.55 16.81 -10.35
CA LEU A 181 11.16 16.91 -11.67
C LEU A 181 11.55 18.36 -11.87
N GLU A 182 12.80 18.50 -12.23
CA GLU A 182 13.42 19.66 -12.74
C GLU A 182 13.49 20.92 -11.89
N PHE A 183 14.50 20.76 -11.20
CA PHE A 183 15.41 21.86 -11.45
C PHE A 183 16.67 21.21 -12.05
N ALA A 184 16.55 20.79 -13.31
CA ALA A 184 17.64 20.16 -14.06
C ALA A 184 18.86 21.06 -13.99
N GLY A 185 19.86 20.64 -13.22
CA GLY A 185 21.07 21.40 -12.90
C GLY A 185 21.25 21.76 -11.44
N SER A 186 20.26 21.62 -10.56
CA SER A 186 20.41 21.95 -9.15
C SER A 186 19.99 20.81 -8.21
N LEU A 187 20.93 19.91 -7.95
CA LEU A 187 20.86 18.91 -6.88
C LEU A 187 20.52 19.54 -5.51
N LEU A 188 20.90 20.80 -5.31
CA LEU A 188 20.61 21.60 -4.11
C LEU A 188 19.13 21.93 -3.95
N VAL A 189 18.43 22.24 -5.05
CA VAL A 189 16.99 22.59 -5.00
C VAL A 189 16.15 21.35 -4.74
N SER A 190 16.48 20.20 -5.35
CA SER A 190 15.82 18.92 -5.06
C SER A 190 15.99 18.54 -3.59
N LYS A 191 17.19 18.68 -3.02
CA LYS A 191 17.47 18.43 -1.61
C LYS A 191 16.76 19.41 -0.68
N ALA A 192 16.67 20.67 -1.04
CA ALA A 192 15.98 21.70 -0.25
C ALA A 192 14.47 21.47 -0.24
N LEU A 193 13.87 21.06 -1.37
CA LEU A 193 12.45 20.70 -1.45
C LEU A 193 12.15 19.44 -0.64
N TYR A 194 13.04 18.45 -0.69
CA TYR A 194 12.93 17.23 0.13
C TYR A 194 13.07 17.55 1.63
N ALA A 195 14.01 18.40 2.02
CA ALA A 195 14.19 18.85 3.40
C ALA A 195 12.98 19.64 3.90
N ARG A 196 12.33 20.45 3.04
CA ARG A 196 11.10 21.18 3.37
C ARG A 196 9.95 20.27 3.79
N HIS A 197 9.83 19.09 3.21
CA HIS A 197 8.80 18.11 3.61
C HIS A 197 9.08 17.46 4.97
N ARG A 198 10.34 17.35 5.36
CA ARG A 198 10.73 16.70 6.61
C ARG A 198 10.89 17.65 7.82
N LEU A 199 11.13 18.94 7.58
CA LEU A 199 11.38 19.91 8.63
C LEU A 199 10.19 20.85 8.78
N PRO A 200 9.41 20.76 9.89
CA PRO A 200 8.24 21.62 10.13
C PRO A 200 8.54 23.12 10.06
N ILE A 201 9.77 23.51 10.41
CA ILE A 201 10.21 24.90 10.46
C ILE A 201 10.33 25.52 9.06
N ILE A 202 10.59 24.72 8.03
CA ILE A 202 10.77 25.19 6.65
C ILE A 202 9.46 25.18 5.85
N LYS A 203 8.38 24.61 6.41
CA LYS A 203 7.07 24.51 5.74
C LYS A 203 6.47 25.85 5.32
N ASN A 204 6.76 26.92 6.05
CA ASN A 204 6.14 28.23 5.86
C ASN A 204 7.02 29.24 5.06
N LEU A 205 8.21 28.85 4.65
CA LEU A 205 9.03 29.72 3.78
C LEU A 205 8.54 29.60 2.33
N GLU A 206 7.77 30.57 1.89
CA GLU A 206 7.46 30.76 0.47
C GLU A 206 8.71 31.14 -0.30
N LEU A 207 9.34 30.15 -0.90
CA LEU A 207 10.48 30.38 -1.77
C LEU A 207 9.98 30.87 -3.14
N LYS A 208 9.66 32.17 -3.25
CA LYS A 208 9.16 32.81 -4.48
C LYS A 208 10.06 32.57 -5.71
N TRP A 209 11.37 32.40 -5.49
CA TRP A 209 12.28 32.08 -6.57
C TRP A 209 12.11 30.66 -7.13
N LEU A 210 11.61 29.72 -6.33
CA LEU A 210 11.26 28.35 -6.79
C LEU A 210 10.08 28.35 -7.77
N GLN A 211 9.19 29.33 -7.70
CA GLN A 211 8.05 29.42 -8.61
C GLN A 211 8.48 29.77 -10.04
N ARG A 212 9.56 30.56 -10.20
CA ARG A 212 10.07 30.95 -11.53
C ARG A 212 10.70 29.79 -12.30
N PHE A 213 11.27 28.79 -11.62
CA PHE A 213 11.85 27.61 -12.25
C PHE A 213 10.82 26.57 -12.65
N ARG A 214 9.60 26.62 -12.11
CA ARG A 214 8.50 25.66 -12.42
C ARG A 214 7.98 25.75 -13.84
N GLN A 215 8.24 26.84 -14.56
CA GLN A 215 7.63 27.11 -15.85
C GLN A 215 8.39 26.49 -17.04
N GLN A 216 9.54 25.87 -16.85
CA GLN A 216 10.44 25.48 -17.96
C GLN A 216 10.65 23.98 -18.17
N ALA A 217 9.99 23.12 -17.45
CA ALA A 217 10.24 21.68 -17.59
C ALA A 217 9.27 21.00 -18.54
N ALA A 218 9.69 20.73 -19.74
CA ALA A 218 8.97 19.90 -20.71
C ALA A 218 9.31 18.42 -20.51
N ILE A 219 8.30 17.54 -20.40
CA ILE A 219 8.48 16.10 -20.53
C ILE A 219 8.40 15.74 -22.00
N PRO A 220 9.44 15.15 -22.59
CA PRO A 220 9.36 14.62 -23.94
C PRO A 220 8.46 13.39 -23.96
N GLY A 221 7.40 13.39 -24.78
CA GLY A 221 6.76 12.14 -25.21
C GLY A 221 5.29 11.92 -24.93
N ASN A 222 4.52 12.86 -24.40
CA ASN A 222 3.06 12.68 -24.33
C ASN A 222 2.33 13.37 -25.48
N ALA A 223 1.77 12.54 -26.37
CA ALA A 223 1.04 12.94 -27.59
C ALA A 223 -0.38 13.53 -27.34
N HIS A 224 -0.73 13.88 -26.10
CA HIS A 224 -2.00 14.52 -25.78
C HIS A 224 -1.77 15.97 -25.38
N GLY A 225 -2.18 16.86 -26.27
CA GLY A 225 -1.91 18.28 -26.30
C GLY A 225 -2.01 19.03 -24.98
N GLN A 226 -1.06 19.97 -24.80
CA GLN A 226 -1.10 21.13 -23.87
C GLN A 226 -1.38 20.84 -22.40
N VAL A 227 -0.74 19.84 -21.82
CA VAL A 227 -0.66 19.74 -20.35
C VAL A 227 0.71 20.26 -19.93
N SER A 228 0.73 21.26 -19.04
CA SER A 228 1.95 21.70 -18.38
C SER A 228 2.68 20.50 -17.81
N SER A 229 3.99 20.40 -18.03
CA SER A 229 4.83 19.29 -17.58
C SER A 229 4.63 19.01 -16.08
N PRO A 230 4.56 17.74 -15.65
CA PRO A 230 4.43 17.44 -14.22
C PRO A 230 5.63 17.99 -13.46
N ALA A 231 5.34 18.69 -12.35
CA ALA A 231 6.36 19.25 -11.49
C ALA A 231 7.00 18.21 -10.56
N PHE A 232 6.41 17.01 -10.44
CA PHE A 232 6.93 15.95 -9.60
C PHE A 232 6.48 14.55 -10.07
N ARG A 233 7.27 13.53 -9.73
CA ARG A 233 6.87 12.12 -9.77
C ARG A 233 6.47 11.69 -8.38
N GLU A 234 5.29 11.11 -8.24
CA GLU A 234 4.81 10.57 -6.99
C GLU A 234 4.99 9.05 -6.97
N TYR A 235 5.76 8.59 -6.02
CA TYR A 235 5.96 7.18 -5.73
C TYR A 235 5.09 6.83 -4.51
N ASP A 236 3.90 6.31 -4.76
CA ASP A 236 3.05 5.77 -3.71
C ASP A 236 3.68 4.50 -3.10
N THR A 237 3.06 3.94 -2.08
CA THR A 237 3.57 2.77 -1.35
C THR A 237 4.00 1.66 -2.32
N GLY A 238 5.28 1.33 -2.30
CA GLY A 238 5.88 0.28 -3.11
C GLY A 238 6.29 0.66 -4.55
N ALA A 239 5.92 1.83 -5.06
CA ALA A 239 6.21 2.22 -6.45
C ALA A 239 7.72 2.27 -6.76
N ARG A 240 8.56 2.74 -5.82
CA ARG A 240 10.03 2.75 -6.02
C ARG A 240 10.63 1.35 -6.09
N LEU A 241 10.09 0.42 -5.31
CA LEU A 241 10.52 -0.99 -5.37
C LEU A 241 10.12 -1.59 -6.72
N HIS A 242 8.91 -1.29 -7.19
CA HIS A 242 8.42 -1.73 -8.49
C HIS A 242 9.35 -1.24 -9.63
N GLU A 243 9.60 0.06 -9.69
CA GLU A 243 10.51 0.67 -10.68
C GLU A 243 11.92 0.02 -10.62
N TYR A 244 12.47 -0.16 -9.41
CA TYR A 244 13.77 -0.78 -9.24
C TYR A 244 13.80 -2.23 -9.73
N PHE A 245 12.80 -3.03 -9.41
CA PHE A 245 12.75 -4.41 -9.85
C PHE A 245 12.65 -4.50 -11.38
N GLN A 246 11.79 -3.71 -11.99
CA GLN A 246 11.62 -3.72 -13.44
C GLN A 246 12.85 -3.18 -14.20
N HIS A 247 13.32 -2.00 -13.81
CA HIS A 247 14.35 -1.32 -14.59
C HIS A 247 15.78 -1.69 -14.22
N SER A 248 16.07 -1.86 -12.92
CA SER A 248 17.43 -2.15 -12.46
C SER A 248 17.73 -3.64 -12.35
N LYS A 249 16.75 -4.44 -11.91
CA LYS A 249 16.92 -5.89 -11.73
C LYS A 249 16.36 -6.72 -12.87
N LYS A 250 15.59 -6.11 -13.79
CA LYS A 250 14.93 -6.79 -14.91
C LYS A 250 14.03 -7.94 -14.47
N LEU A 251 13.48 -7.83 -13.25
CA LEU A 251 12.49 -8.76 -12.73
C LEU A 251 11.10 -8.37 -13.19
N LYS A 252 10.23 -9.34 -13.38
CA LYS A 252 8.86 -9.16 -13.85
C LYS A 252 7.88 -9.10 -12.67
N PHE A 253 6.75 -8.47 -12.90
CA PHE A 253 5.55 -8.60 -12.08
C PHE A 253 4.49 -9.30 -12.92
N ALA A 254 3.88 -10.36 -12.39
CA ALA A 254 2.77 -11.03 -13.07
C ALA A 254 1.48 -10.28 -12.78
N ASP A 255 1.05 -9.45 -13.74
CA ASP A 255 -0.18 -8.66 -13.63
C ASP A 255 -1.37 -9.40 -14.21
N PHE A 256 -2.46 -9.49 -13.44
CA PHE A 256 -3.72 -10.11 -13.88
C PHE A 256 -4.70 -9.11 -14.52
N GLY A 257 -4.41 -7.81 -14.41
CA GLY A 257 -5.28 -6.75 -14.92
C GLY A 257 -6.45 -6.40 -13.99
N MET A 258 -6.92 -5.16 -14.10
CA MET A 258 -7.94 -4.62 -13.19
C MET A 258 -9.34 -5.21 -13.41
N ASP A 259 -9.65 -5.78 -14.56
CA ASP A 259 -10.93 -6.46 -14.80
C ASP A 259 -11.03 -7.74 -13.96
N VAL A 260 -9.94 -8.51 -13.87
CA VAL A 260 -9.85 -9.67 -12.97
C VAL A 260 -9.89 -9.22 -11.51
N CYS A 261 -9.26 -8.10 -11.19
CA CYS A 261 -9.32 -7.50 -9.85
C CYS A 261 -10.77 -7.26 -9.43
N ALA A 262 -11.55 -6.56 -10.25
CA ALA A 262 -12.93 -6.16 -9.95
C ALA A 262 -13.87 -7.38 -9.70
N SER A 263 -13.60 -8.52 -10.35
CA SER A 263 -14.38 -9.74 -10.17
C SER A 263 -13.90 -10.66 -9.03
N SER A 264 -12.65 -10.49 -8.58
CA SER A 264 -12.00 -11.42 -7.65
C SER A 264 -11.88 -10.89 -6.23
N VAL A 265 -11.82 -9.56 -6.06
CA VAL A 265 -11.69 -8.91 -4.77
C VAL A 265 -12.58 -7.68 -4.71
N LYS A 266 -13.03 -7.32 -3.51
CA LYS A 266 -13.76 -6.08 -3.25
C LYS A 266 -12.98 -5.23 -2.26
N HIS A 267 -12.61 -4.03 -2.67
CA HIS A 267 -11.90 -3.08 -1.85
C HIS A 267 -12.86 -1.99 -1.34
N TYR A 268 -12.99 -1.87 -0.04
CA TYR A 268 -13.85 -0.90 0.63
C TYR A 268 -13.12 0.43 0.81
N HIS A 269 -12.89 1.10 -0.33
CA HIS A 269 -12.08 2.31 -0.41
C HIS A 269 -12.46 3.38 0.61
N GLY A 270 -11.45 3.95 1.25
CA GLY A 270 -11.60 5.16 2.06
C GLY A 270 -11.98 4.93 3.51
N ILE A 271 -12.36 3.71 3.94
CA ILE A 271 -12.76 3.46 5.34
C ILE A 271 -11.58 3.69 6.30
N THR A 272 -10.40 3.16 5.97
CA THR A 272 -9.18 3.38 6.76
C THR A 272 -8.81 4.87 6.82
N ARG A 273 -8.94 5.58 5.69
CA ARG A 273 -8.68 7.01 5.63
C ARG A 273 -9.71 7.81 6.44
N ALA A 274 -10.99 7.45 6.35
CA ALA A 274 -12.06 8.11 7.10
C ALA A 274 -11.87 7.93 8.62
N THR A 275 -11.43 6.76 9.05
CA THR A 275 -11.17 6.45 10.46
C THR A 275 -9.95 7.20 11.00
N LEU A 276 -8.86 7.26 10.23
CA LEU A 276 -7.62 7.92 10.65
C LEU A 276 -7.63 9.44 10.44
N PHE A 277 -8.41 9.92 9.47
CA PHE A 277 -8.47 11.32 9.06
C PHE A 277 -9.91 11.75 8.76
N PRO A 278 -10.78 11.88 9.79
CA PRO A 278 -12.22 12.12 9.61
C PRO A 278 -12.55 13.47 8.94
N SER A 279 -11.62 14.40 8.89
CA SER A 279 -11.79 15.71 8.25
C SER A 279 -11.62 15.71 6.73
N ARG A 280 -11.28 14.56 6.11
CA ARG A 280 -11.10 14.47 4.66
C ARG A 280 -12.41 14.06 3.99
N ASP A 281 -12.75 14.73 2.86
CA ASP A 281 -13.88 14.33 2.01
C ASP A 281 -13.70 12.89 1.52
N ASN A 282 -14.65 12.04 1.86
CA ASN A 282 -14.71 10.66 1.39
C ASN A 282 -15.82 10.56 0.33
N ALA A 283 -15.54 9.87 -0.78
CA ALA A 283 -16.50 9.69 -1.87
C ALA A 283 -17.73 8.89 -1.44
N THR A 284 -17.58 7.98 -0.47
CA THR A 284 -18.69 7.20 0.10
C THR A 284 -18.76 7.44 1.61
N PRO A 285 -19.93 7.71 2.17
CA PRO A 285 -20.09 7.83 3.61
C PRO A 285 -19.62 6.58 4.34
N PRO A 286 -18.78 6.71 5.40
CA PRO A 286 -18.24 5.57 6.15
C PRO A 286 -19.33 4.65 6.71
N ASP A 287 -20.45 5.20 7.13
CA ASP A 287 -21.58 4.44 7.71
C ASP A 287 -22.20 3.48 6.68
N LEU A 288 -22.30 3.88 5.40
CA LEU A 288 -22.81 3.00 4.35
C LEU A 288 -21.87 1.82 4.11
N ILE A 289 -20.56 2.08 4.10
CA ILE A 289 -19.54 1.02 3.98
C ILE A 289 -19.64 0.09 5.18
N LEU A 290 -19.71 0.63 6.39
CA LEU A 290 -19.78 -0.16 7.61
C LEU A 290 -21.05 -1.03 7.66
N ASN A 291 -22.22 -0.49 7.28
CA ASN A 291 -23.46 -1.25 7.21
C ASN A 291 -23.35 -2.43 6.23
N GLU A 292 -22.74 -2.22 5.07
CA GLU A 292 -22.49 -3.30 4.13
C GLU A 292 -21.53 -4.36 4.69
N VAL A 293 -20.43 -3.95 5.32
CA VAL A 293 -19.48 -4.83 5.97
C VAL A 293 -20.15 -5.68 7.05
N MET A 294 -20.96 -5.05 7.92
CA MET A 294 -21.69 -5.78 8.97
C MET A 294 -22.70 -6.78 8.39
N ARG A 295 -23.43 -6.39 7.36
CA ARG A 295 -24.33 -7.31 6.65
C ARG A 295 -23.54 -8.51 6.07
N ARG A 296 -22.43 -8.26 5.39
CA ARG A 296 -21.57 -9.33 4.83
C ARG A 296 -21.03 -10.25 5.94
N LEU A 297 -20.57 -9.70 7.05
CA LEU A 297 -20.07 -10.47 8.19
C LEU A 297 -21.16 -11.37 8.77
N ASN A 298 -22.36 -10.85 8.94
CA ASN A 298 -23.49 -11.64 9.43
C ASN A 298 -23.91 -12.73 8.43
N ASP A 299 -24.17 -12.36 7.17
CA ASP A 299 -24.74 -13.24 6.16
C ASP A 299 -23.76 -14.36 5.74
N GLU A 300 -22.47 -14.04 5.61
CA GLU A 300 -21.48 -14.97 5.07
C GLU A 300 -20.69 -15.72 6.16
N TYR A 301 -20.53 -15.13 7.34
CA TYR A 301 -19.62 -15.65 8.37
C TYR A 301 -20.28 -15.83 9.74
N GLY A 302 -21.56 -15.44 9.92
CA GLY A 302 -22.28 -15.55 11.19
C GLY A 302 -21.68 -14.70 12.31
N ILE A 303 -21.09 -13.57 11.96
CA ILE A 303 -20.48 -12.63 12.90
C ILE A 303 -21.38 -11.38 13.01
N SER A 304 -21.89 -11.12 14.21
CA SER A 304 -22.77 -10.01 14.54
C SER A 304 -22.18 -9.12 15.62
#